data_f5ffae7d7593bbd9fe331ba7f1c57398
#
_entry.id   f5ffae7d7593bbd9fe331ba7f1c57398
#
_cell.length_a   1.000
_cell.length_b   1.000
_cell.length_c   1.000
_cell.angle_alpha   90.00
_cell.angle_beta   90.00
_cell.angle_gamma   90.00
#
_symmetry.space_group_name_H-M   'P 1'
#
loop_
_entity.id
_entity.type
_entity.pdbx_description
1 polymer ?
#
loop_
_entity_poly.entity_id
_entity_poly.type
_entity_poly.pdbx_seq_one_letter_code
_entity_poly.pdbx_strand_id
1 'polypeptide(L)'
;YIALIRKSDVKIDNNKFIEKLEKREERMEKFNEKCKRIVKFRKYEELNTKIATWDIETFCYDDRSIKCYAVGFAMYKENGEEYYVDFWGLDAQFQFFEFLYNNRETLNEYTLYAHNGGKFDIMNALREYLLQSDKWKIDNNIELNGSFIKLNIKSPDGYVINFLDSSKMLVGTLEKLTKDFK
;
A
#
# COMPACT_ATOMS: atom_id res chain seq x y z
N TYR A 1 -15.61 -31.68 -10.42
CA TYR A 1 -15.60 -33.16 -10.53
C TYR A 1 -14.71 -33.72 -9.45
N ILE A 2 -15.33 -34.25 -8.37
CA ILE A 2 -14.63 -35.02 -7.32
C ILE A 2 -14.56 -36.45 -7.83
N ALA A 3 -13.36 -36.88 -8.23
CA ALA A 3 -13.13 -38.28 -8.57
C ALA A 3 -13.27 -39.14 -7.29
N LEU A 4 -14.30 -39.97 -7.22
CA LEU A 4 -14.44 -40.98 -6.21
C LEU A 4 -13.36 -42.07 -6.40
N ILE A 5 -12.24 -41.93 -5.69
CA ILE A 5 -11.21 -42.97 -5.61
C ILE A 5 -11.78 -44.11 -4.79
N ARG A 6 -11.98 -45.26 -5.42
CA ARG A 6 -12.42 -46.47 -4.73
C ARG A 6 -11.36 -46.89 -3.71
N LYS A 7 -11.77 -47.14 -2.46
CA LYS A 7 -10.94 -47.53 -1.31
C LYS A 7 -10.07 -48.78 -1.54
N SER A 8 -10.37 -49.54 -2.58
CA SER A 8 -9.72 -50.83 -2.87
C SER A 8 -8.38 -50.73 -3.58
N ASP A 9 -8.02 -49.60 -4.17
CA ASP A 9 -6.88 -49.49 -5.08
C ASP A 9 -5.66 -48.76 -4.53
N VAL A 10 -5.75 -48.26 -3.28
CA VAL A 10 -4.65 -47.56 -2.62
C VAL A 10 -3.97 -48.52 -1.65
N LYS A 11 -2.93 -49.23 -2.09
CA LYS A 11 -1.98 -49.84 -1.15
C LYS A 11 -1.24 -48.72 -0.44
N ILE A 12 -1.68 -48.37 0.76
CA ILE A 12 -0.97 -47.43 1.62
C ILE A 12 0.29 -48.14 2.11
N ASP A 13 1.44 -47.67 1.63
CA ASP A 13 2.73 -48.06 2.22
C ASP A 13 2.83 -47.34 3.57
N ASN A 14 2.46 -48.06 4.62
CA ASN A 14 2.42 -47.55 6.00
C ASN A 14 3.78 -46.96 6.40
N ASN A 15 4.89 -47.54 5.97
CA ASN A 15 6.22 -47.05 6.31
C ASN A 15 6.49 -45.67 5.69
N LYS A 16 6.13 -45.47 4.42
CA LYS A 16 6.23 -44.14 3.78
C LYS A 16 5.27 -43.09 4.39
N PHE A 17 4.15 -43.55 4.89
CA PHE A 17 3.20 -42.65 5.56
C PHE A 17 3.73 -42.21 6.93
N ILE A 18 4.28 -43.13 7.72
CA ILE A 18 4.93 -42.85 9.01
C ILE A 18 6.12 -41.93 8.82
N GLU A 19 7.01 -42.19 7.87
CA GLU A 19 8.15 -41.31 7.55
C GLU A 19 7.72 -39.90 7.18
N LYS A 20 6.60 -39.73 6.47
CA LYS A 20 6.05 -38.39 6.14
C LYS A 20 5.49 -37.70 7.38
N LEU A 21 4.88 -38.40 8.33
CA LEU A 21 4.40 -37.82 9.57
C LEU A 21 5.56 -37.34 10.45
N GLU A 22 6.59 -38.18 10.64
CA GLU A 22 7.79 -37.84 11.40
C GLU A 22 8.47 -36.59 10.84
N LYS A 23 8.68 -36.51 9.51
CA LYS A 23 9.22 -35.31 8.83
C LYS A 23 8.33 -34.08 9.00
N ARG A 24 7.01 -34.26 9.13
CA ARG A 24 6.08 -33.16 9.39
C ARG A 24 6.19 -32.68 10.83
N GLU A 25 6.30 -33.57 11.78
CA GLU A 25 6.49 -33.25 13.19
C GLU A 25 7.80 -32.53 13.44
N GLU A 26 8.93 -33.02 12.88
CA GLU A 26 10.20 -32.30 12.94
C GLU A 26 10.14 -30.87 12.34
N ARG A 27 9.39 -30.69 11.24
CA ARG A 27 9.18 -29.35 10.66
C ARG A 27 8.36 -28.47 11.57
N MET A 28 7.33 -29.03 12.22
CA MET A 28 6.50 -28.29 13.17
C MET A 28 7.27 -27.92 14.43
N GLU A 29 8.13 -28.79 14.94
CA GLU A 29 9.01 -28.47 16.07
C GLU A 29 10.00 -27.37 15.74
N LYS A 30 10.68 -27.45 14.58
CA LYS A 30 11.58 -26.37 14.10
C LYS A 30 10.84 -25.06 13.87
N PHE A 31 9.60 -25.12 13.39
CA PHE A 31 8.75 -23.94 13.23
C PHE A 31 8.37 -23.35 14.60
N ASN A 32 7.97 -24.18 15.55
CA ASN A 32 7.63 -23.76 16.91
C ASN A 32 8.84 -23.19 17.66
N GLU A 33 10.04 -23.76 17.47
CA GLU A 33 11.26 -23.18 18.01
C GLU A 33 11.60 -21.81 17.41
N LYS A 34 11.38 -21.63 16.10
CA LYS A 34 11.50 -20.31 15.48
C LYS A 34 10.46 -19.32 15.99
N CYS A 35 9.21 -19.79 16.22
CA CYS A 35 8.15 -18.92 16.76
C CYS A 35 8.35 -18.55 18.23
N LYS A 36 9.04 -19.39 19.03
CA LYS A 36 9.47 -19.02 20.40
C LYS A 36 10.47 -17.85 20.43
N ARG A 37 11.10 -17.56 19.32
CA ARG A 37 11.92 -16.37 19.13
C ARG A 37 11.13 -15.21 18.52
N ILE A 38 9.87 -15.01 18.90
CA ILE A 38 9.24 -13.72 18.68
C ILE A 38 10.04 -12.72 19.50
N VAL A 39 10.97 -12.07 18.82
CA VAL A 39 11.72 -10.94 19.38
C VAL A 39 10.67 -9.99 19.93
N LYS A 40 10.78 -9.64 21.22
CA LYS A 40 9.96 -8.56 21.81
C LYS A 40 9.89 -7.45 20.77
N PHE A 41 8.68 -7.09 20.35
CA PHE A 41 8.51 -5.89 19.53
C PHE A 41 9.36 -4.81 20.17
N ARG A 42 10.30 -4.24 19.41
CA ARG A 42 11.02 -3.06 19.89
C ARG A 42 9.92 -2.08 20.29
N LYS A 43 9.98 -1.60 21.52
CA LYS A 43 9.10 -0.55 21.98
C LYS A 43 9.18 0.52 20.91
N TYR A 44 8.10 0.84 20.23
CA TYR A 44 8.08 1.94 19.28
C TYR A 44 8.36 3.16 20.11
N GLU A 45 9.55 3.72 19.96
CA GLU A 45 10.01 4.83 20.78
C GLU A 45 9.28 6.11 20.43
N GLU A 46 8.75 6.21 19.18
CA GLU A 46 7.94 7.35 18.73
C GLU A 46 6.92 6.92 17.67
N LEU A 47 5.71 7.46 17.77
CA LEU A 47 4.71 7.35 16.70
C LEU A 47 5.18 8.22 15.53
N ASN A 48 5.19 7.65 14.32
CA ASN A 48 5.41 8.45 13.13
C ASN A 48 4.23 9.39 12.92
N THR A 49 4.44 10.68 13.16
CA THR A 49 3.44 11.74 12.98
C THR A 49 3.43 12.32 11.56
N LYS A 50 4.43 11.98 10.74
CA LYS A 50 4.52 12.43 9.34
C LYS A 50 3.58 11.62 8.44
N ILE A 51 2.30 11.79 8.66
CA ILE A 51 1.22 11.08 7.96
C ILE A 51 0.31 12.09 7.29
N ALA A 52 -0.04 11.81 6.04
CA ALA A 52 -1.06 12.52 5.30
C ALA A 52 -1.96 11.53 4.56
N THR A 53 -3.10 12.00 4.10
CA THR A 53 -3.99 11.25 3.21
C THR A 53 -4.18 12.01 1.91
N TRP A 54 -4.42 11.29 0.85
CA TRP A 54 -4.77 11.86 -0.44
C TRP A 54 -5.71 10.92 -1.19
N ASP A 55 -6.48 11.47 -2.08
CA ASP A 55 -7.43 10.74 -2.91
C ASP A 55 -7.66 11.47 -4.22
N ILE A 56 -8.01 10.75 -5.30
CA ILE A 56 -8.32 11.36 -6.58
C ILE A 56 -9.75 11.04 -7.02
N GLU A 57 -10.37 12.02 -7.68
CA GLU A 57 -11.62 11.83 -8.37
C GLU A 57 -11.40 11.82 -9.88
N THR A 58 -12.03 10.87 -10.55
CA THR A 58 -11.85 10.67 -11.98
C THR A 58 -13.18 10.57 -12.71
N PHE A 59 -13.16 10.87 -13.98
CA PHE A 59 -14.25 10.53 -14.88
C PHE A 59 -13.74 9.69 -16.06
N CYS A 60 -14.64 8.89 -16.60
CA CYS A 60 -14.36 8.02 -17.73
C CYS A 60 -15.01 8.61 -18.98
N TYR A 61 -14.23 8.80 -20.02
CA TYR A 61 -14.72 9.21 -21.33
C TYR A 61 -15.35 8.03 -22.11
N ASP A 62 -16.06 8.32 -23.19
CA ASP A 62 -16.69 7.33 -24.05
C ASP A 62 -15.67 6.34 -24.66
N ASP A 63 -14.45 6.77 -24.90
CA ASP A 63 -13.33 5.94 -25.36
C ASP A 63 -12.69 5.08 -24.24
N ARG A 64 -13.27 5.10 -23.02
CA ARG A 64 -12.80 4.45 -21.81
C ARG A 64 -11.48 5.02 -21.25
N SER A 65 -11.01 6.14 -21.72
CA SER A 65 -9.92 6.83 -21.07
C SER A 65 -10.40 7.43 -19.75
N ILE A 66 -9.55 7.35 -18.72
CA ILE A 66 -9.82 7.85 -17.38
C ILE A 66 -8.98 9.10 -17.16
N LYS A 67 -9.61 10.17 -16.71
CA LYS A 67 -8.93 11.44 -16.40
C LYS A 67 -9.26 11.88 -14.98
N CYS A 68 -8.24 12.25 -14.23
CA CYS A 68 -8.39 12.90 -12.94
C CYS A 68 -8.91 14.32 -13.13
N TYR A 69 -9.88 14.73 -12.31
CA TYR A 69 -10.41 16.09 -12.30
C TYR A 69 -10.39 16.74 -10.92
N ALA A 70 -10.12 15.98 -9.88
CA ALA A 70 -9.89 16.52 -8.55
C ALA A 70 -8.89 15.66 -7.77
N VAL A 71 -8.14 16.30 -6.88
CA VAL A 71 -7.25 15.66 -5.91
C VAL A 71 -7.49 16.31 -4.56
N GLY A 72 -7.75 15.50 -3.54
CA GLY A 72 -7.82 15.92 -2.15
C GLY A 72 -6.54 15.54 -1.40
N PHE A 73 -6.10 16.39 -0.49
CA PHE A 73 -4.97 16.15 0.41
C PHE A 73 -5.31 16.65 1.81
N ALA A 74 -5.02 15.84 2.82
CA ALA A 74 -5.23 16.19 4.20
C ALA A 74 -4.09 15.68 5.10
N MET A 75 -3.73 16.46 6.11
CA MET A 75 -2.75 16.08 7.13
C MET A 75 -3.05 16.77 8.45
N TYR A 76 -2.44 16.29 9.53
CA TYR A 76 -2.34 17.05 10.78
C TYR A 76 -0.99 17.76 10.82
N LYS A 77 -1.02 19.05 11.16
CA LYS A 77 0.19 19.81 11.48
C LYS A 77 0.77 19.36 12.84
N GLU A 78 1.99 19.73 13.14
CA GLU A 78 2.64 19.42 14.42
C GLU A 78 1.85 19.93 15.65
N ASN A 79 1.11 21.03 15.49
CA ASN A 79 0.25 21.57 16.53
C ASN A 79 -1.10 20.83 16.69
N GLY A 80 -1.34 19.77 15.91
CA GLY A 80 -2.59 19.00 15.90
C GLY A 80 -3.74 19.63 15.10
N GLU A 81 -3.49 20.75 14.42
CA GLU A 81 -4.47 21.38 13.54
C GLU A 81 -4.62 20.60 12.24
N GLU A 82 -5.85 20.35 11.83
CA GLU A 82 -6.14 19.77 10.51
C GLU A 82 -5.79 20.77 9.40
N TYR A 83 -5.09 20.26 8.39
CA TYR A 83 -4.82 20.98 7.17
C TYR A 83 -5.40 20.20 6.00
N TYR A 84 -6.21 20.85 5.20
CA TYR A 84 -6.85 20.28 4.03
C TYR A 84 -6.66 21.22 2.84
N VAL A 85 -6.41 20.63 1.67
CA VAL A 85 -6.37 21.34 0.37
C VAL A 85 -6.89 20.41 -0.72
N ASP A 86 -7.62 20.97 -1.66
CA ASP A 86 -8.12 20.30 -2.84
C ASP A 86 -7.70 21.05 -4.12
N PHE A 87 -7.54 20.29 -5.17
CA PHE A 87 -7.14 20.75 -6.49
C PHE A 87 -8.20 20.32 -7.49
N TRP A 88 -8.60 21.21 -8.38
CA TRP A 88 -9.70 20.98 -9.33
C TRP A 88 -9.29 21.32 -10.75
N GLY A 89 -9.89 20.59 -11.72
CA GLY A 89 -9.69 20.77 -13.14
C GLY A 89 -8.91 19.61 -13.78
N LEU A 90 -8.75 19.65 -15.09
CA LEU A 90 -8.03 18.60 -15.84
C LEU A 90 -6.53 18.55 -15.52
N ASP A 91 -6.01 19.55 -14.87
CA ASP A 91 -4.64 19.68 -14.38
C ASP A 91 -4.52 19.47 -12.86
N ALA A 92 -5.57 18.97 -12.18
CA ALA A 92 -5.60 18.78 -10.74
C ALA A 92 -4.41 17.98 -10.21
N GLN A 93 -4.01 16.91 -10.90
CA GLN A 93 -2.82 16.13 -10.54
C GLN A 93 -1.54 16.93 -10.68
N PHE A 94 -1.41 17.72 -11.74
CA PHE A 94 -0.25 18.60 -11.91
C PHE A 94 -0.16 19.59 -10.75
N GLN A 95 -1.27 20.26 -10.42
CA GLN A 95 -1.34 21.20 -9.28
C GLN A 95 -0.95 20.54 -7.96
N PHE A 96 -1.43 19.32 -7.70
CA PHE A 96 -1.09 18.54 -6.51
C PHE A 96 0.41 18.23 -6.42
N PHE A 97 1.03 17.71 -7.49
CA PHE A 97 2.46 17.41 -7.47
C PHE A 97 3.33 18.68 -7.43
N GLU A 98 2.88 19.80 -7.99
CA GLU A 98 3.51 21.11 -7.80
C GLU A 98 3.40 21.58 -6.35
N PHE A 99 2.24 21.39 -5.72
CA PHE A 99 2.07 21.65 -4.29
C PHE A 99 3.04 20.82 -3.45
N LEU A 100 3.15 19.51 -3.70
CA LEU A 100 4.10 18.65 -3.01
C LEU A 100 5.54 19.13 -3.20
N TYR A 101 5.89 19.53 -4.43
CA TYR A 101 7.24 20.04 -4.74
C TYR A 101 7.56 21.35 -4.03
N ASN A 102 6.63 22.28 -4.02
CA ASN A 102 6.80 23.56 -3.36
C ASN A 102 6.87 23.44 -1.83
N ASN A 103 6.28 22.39 -1.27
CA ASN A 103 6.30 22.10 0.17
C ASN A 103 7.19 20.90 0.55
N ARG A 104 8.08 20.44 -0.35
CA ARG A 104 8.87 19.21 -0.18
C ARG A 104 9.77 19.19 1.04
N GLU A 105 10.23 20.33 1.48
CA GLU A 105 11.05 20.48 2.68
C GLU A 105 10.23 20.14 3.95
N THR A 106 9.04 20.71 4.05
CA THR A 106 8.09 20.43 5.14
C THR A 106 7.54 19.01 5.07
N LEU A 107 7.26 18.52 3.86
CA LEU A 107 6.69 17.19 3.61
C LEU A 107 7.75 16.09 3.49
N ASN A 108 9.00 16.38 3.77
CA ASN A 108 10.07 15.38 3.70
C ASN A 108 9.81 14.19 4.62
N GLU A 109 9.88 12.99 4.06
CA GLU A 109 9.60 11.70 4.73
C GLU A 109 8.14 11.48 5.11
N TYR A 110 7.24 12.38 4.75
CA TYR A 110 5.81 12.13 4.92
C TYR A 110 5.37 10.88 4.17
N THR A 111 4.41 10.18 4.76
CA THR A 111 3.74 9.04 4.16
C THR A 111 2.31 9.43 3.82
N LEU A 112 2.01 9.46 2.54
CA LEU A 112 0.69 9.76 1.99
C LEU A 112 -0.07 8.47 1.75
N TYR A 113 -1.18 8.28 2.44
CA TYR A 113 -2.04 7.12 2.32
C TYR A 113 -3.23 7.40 1.41
N ALA A 114 -3.45 6.51 0.44
CA ALA A 114 -4.69 6.42 -0.32
C ALA A 114 -5.33 5.03 -0.09
N HIS A 115 -6.65 4.95 0.01
CA HIS A 115 -7.32 3.68 0.22
C HIS A 115 -7.59 2.98 -1.12
N ASN A 116 -7.02 1.77 -1.31
CA ASN A 116 -6.93 1.08 -2.60
C ASN A 116 -6.11 1.84 -3.66
N GLY A 117 -5.29 2.78 -3.21
CA GLY A 117 -4.52 3.69 -4.05
C GLY A 117 -3.47 2.98 -4.91
N GLY A 118 -2.99 1.83 -4.50
CA GLY A 118 -2.00 1.06 -5.24
C GLY A 118 -2.46 0.60 -6.62
N LYS A 119 -3.75 0.41 -6.80
CA LYS A 119 -4.35 0.02 -8.10
C LYS A 119 -4.90 1.21 -8.88
N PHE A 120 -5.23 2.28 -8.22
CA PHE A 120 -5.95 3.39 -8.83
C PHE A 120 -5.17 4.70 -8.75
N ASP A 121 -5.07 5.30 -7.58
CA ASP A 121 -4.50 6.65 -7.40
C ASP A 121 -3.02 6.72 -7.82
N ILE A 122 -2.21 5.80 -7.30
CA ILE A 122 -0.77 5.73 -7.60
C ILE A 122 -0.53 5.40 -9.08
N MET A 123 -1.31 4.46 -9.64
CA MET A 123 -1.20 4.10 -11.06
C MET A 123 -1.59 5.27 -11.98
N ASN A 124 -2.63 6.02 -11.59
CA ASN A 124 -3.07 7.20 -12.35
C ASN A 124 -2.00 8.30 -12.28
N ALA A 125 -1.50 8.60 -11.07
CA ALA A 125 -0.43 9.56 -10.86
C ALA A 125 0.86 9.23 -11.63
N LEU A 126 1.25 7.96 -11.67
CA LEU A 126 2.37 7.50 -12.49
C LEU A 126 2.19 7.81 -13.96
N ARG A 127 1.05 7.42 -14.52
CA ARG A 127 0.75 7.55 -15.94
C ARG A 127 0.63 9.02 -16.37
N GLU A 128 -0.07 9.81 -15.59
CA GLU A 128 -0.43 11.18 -15.98
C GLU A 128 0.66 12.20 -15.66
N TYR A 129 1.49 11.94 -14.63
CA TYR A 129 2.45 12.93 -14.17
C TYR A 129 3.87 12.39 -13.93
N LEU A 130 4.04 11.38 -13.07
CA LEU A 130 5.35 11.03 -12.51
C LEU A 130 6.37 10.54 -13.54
N LEU A 131 5.93 9.78 -14.54
CA LEU A 131 6.81 9.28 -15.61
C LEU A 131 7.33 10.36 -16.53
N GLN A 132 6.69 11.53 -16.55
CA GLN A 132 7.04 12.67 -17.40
C GLN A 132 7.63 13.84 -16.61
N SER A 133 7.69 13.71 -15.28
CA SER A 133 8.13 14.79 -14.40
C SER A 133 9.66 14.96 -14.43
N ASP A 134 10.12 16.17 -14.53
CA ASP A 134 11.51 16.58 -14.30
C ASP A 134 11.80 16.89 -12.82
N LYS A 135 10.76 17.14 -12.03
CA LYS A 135 10.82 17.49 -10.60
C LYS A 135 10.84 16.29 -9.66
N TRP A 136 10.25 15.19 -10.08
CA TRP A 136 10.17 14.00 -9.26
C TRP A 136 10.73 12.78 -9.98
N LYS A 137 11.51 11.98 -9.27
CA LYS A 137 11.99 10.68 -9.73
C LYS A 137 11.42 9.59 -8.83
N ILE A 138 11.08 8.45 -9.42
CA ILE A 138 10.74 7.26 -8.66
C ILE A 138 12.04 6.74 -8.03
N ASP A 139 12.08 6.72 -6.70
CA ASP A 139 13.26 6.29 -5.94
C ASP A 139 13.16 4.81 -5.56
N ASN A 140 12.01 4.38 -5.05
CA ASN A 140 11.76 3.00 -4.66
C ASN A 140 10.29 2.66 -4.79
N ASN A 141 10.00 1.41 -5.17
CA ASN A 141 8.63 0.90 -5.24
C ASN A 141 8.54 -0.55 -4.78
N ILE A 142 7.41 -0.91 -4.19
CA ILE A 142 7.05 -2.28 -3.86
C ILE A 142 5.71 -2.56 -4.53
N GLU A 143 5.71 -3.53 -5.43
CA GLU A 143 4.53 -3.95 -6.18
C GLU A 143 4.22 -5.42 -5.88
N LEU A 144 2.94 -5.74 -5.80
CA LEU A 144 2.46 -7.11 -5.66
C LEU A 144 1.20 -7.30 -6.52
N ASN A 145 1.23 -8.26 -7.44
CA ASN A 145 0.09 -8.62 -8.29
C ASN A 145 -0.51 -7.43 -9.05
N GLY A 146 0.32 -6.59 -9.64
CA GLY A 146 -0.10 -5.41 -10.41
C GLY A 146 -0.70 -4.28 -9.56
N SER A 147 -0.35 -4.22 -8.27
CA SER A 147 -0.77 -3.17 -7.36
C SER A 147 0.42 -2.66 -6.55
N PHE A 148 0.60 -1.36 -6.49
CA PHE A 148 1.61 -0.77 -5.62
C PHE A 148 1.20 -0.92 -4.16
N ILE A 149 2.11 -1.45 -3.35
CA ILE A 149 2.02 -1.40 -1.89
C ILE A 149 2.62 -0.08 -1.42
N LYS A 150 3.76 0.28 -2.04
CA LYS A 150 4.54 1.47 -1.73
C LYS A 150 5.15 2.04 -3.00
N LEU A 151 5.16 3.36 -3.11
CA LEU A 151 5.90 4.12 -4.09
C LEU A 151 6.58 5.29 -3.40
N ASN A 152 7.88 5.46 -3.59
CA ASN A 152 8.61 6.64 -3.12
C ASN A 152 8.98 7.50 -4.30
N ILE A 153 8.77 8.79 -4.15
CA ILE A 153 9.27 9.80 -5.08
C ILE A 153 10.33 10.66 -4.40
N LYS A 154 11.30 11.10 -5.17
CA LYS A 154 12.42 11.90 -4.69
C LYS A 154 12.64 13.11 -5.58
N SER A 155 12.79 14.27 -4.96
CA SER A 155 13.16 15.50 -5.65
C SER A 155 14.66 15.56 -5.97
N PRO A 156 15.11 16.42 -6.93
CA PRO A 156 16.53 16.54 -7.27
C PRO A 156 17.42 16.96 -6.11
N ASP A 157 16.89 17.71 -5.16
CA ASP A 157 17.56 18.16 -3.94
C ASP A 157 17.47 17.18 -2.78
N GLY A 158 16.89 15.99 -3.03
CA GLY A 158 17.01 14.83 -2.13
C GLY A 158 15.83 14.58 -1.20
N TYR A 159 14.80 15.43 -1.17
CA TYR A 159 13.60 15.23 -0.35
C TYR A 159 12.75 14.07 -0.87
N VAL A 160 12.21 13.27 0.05
CA VAL A 160 11.47 12.04 -0.26
C VAL A 160 10.04 12.13 0.25
N ILE A 161 9.09 11.72 -0.57
CA ILE A 161 7.68 11.51 -0.19
C ILE A 161 7.31 10.06 -0.46
N ASN A 162 6.62 9.45 0.49
CA ASN A 162 6.21 8.06 0.41
C ASN A 162 4.70 7.97 0.14
N PHE A 163 4.29 7.13 -0.80
CA PHE A 163 2.90 6.79 -1.07
C PHE A 163 2.65 5.35 -0.66
N LEU A 164 1.61 5.09 0.12
CA LEU A 164 1.21 3.76 0.55
C LEU A 164 -0.28 3.51 0.31
N ASP A 165 -0.58 2.26 0.01
CA ASP A 165 -1.97 1.79 -0.08
C ASP A 165 -2.46 1.31 1.30
N SER A 166 -3.37 2.08 1.92
CA SER A 166 -3.92 1.74 3.22
C SER A 166 -4.79 0.48 3.20
N SER A 167 -5.35 0.07 2.05
CA SER A 167 -6.13 -1.17 1.93
C SER A 167 -5.30 -2.43 2.18
N LYS A 168 -3.98 -2.34 2.11
CA LYS A 168 -3.06 -3.45 2.44
C LYS A 168 -2.90 -3.66 3.95
N MET A 169 -3.26 -2.68 4.74
CA MET A 169 -3.24 -2.72 6.22
C MET A 169 -4.64 -2.78 6.80
N LEU A 170 -5.57 -2.01 6.25
CA LEU A 170 -6.96 -1.90 6.68
C LEU A 170 -7.86 -2.55 5.64
N VAL A 171 -8.19 -3.81 5.84
CA VAL A 171 -8.99 -4.60 4.90
C VAL A 171 -10.47 -4.24 5.02
N GLY A 172 -11.05 -3.70 3.96
CA GLY A 172 -12.47 -3.33 3.91
C GLY A 172 -12.71 -2.12 3.02
N THR A 173 -13.95 -1.73 2.86
CA THR A 173 -14.29 -0.45 2.22
C THR A 173 -14.15 0.71 3.22
N LEU A 174 -13.88 1.92 2.75
CA LEU A 174 -13.84 3.11 3.62
C LEU A 174 -15.12 3.26 4.43
N GLU A 175 -16.28 3.02 3.81
CA GLU A 175 -17.58 3.07 4.50
C GLU A 175 -17.65 2.09 5.68
N LYS A 176 -17.14 0.86 5.52
CA LYS A 176 -17.09 -0.12 6.60
C LYS A 176 -16.13 0.32 7.69
N LEU A 177 -14.92 0.72 7.30
CA LEU A 177 -13.89 1.17 8.26
C LEU A 177 -14.36 2.36 9.09
N THR A 178 -15.02 3.34 8.48
CA THR A 178 -15.60 4.48 9.25
C THR A 178 -16.69 4.08 10.23
N LYS A 179 -17.38 2.96 10.00
CA LYS A 179 -18.36 2.41 10.98
C LYS A 179 -17.68 1.62 12.09
N ASP A 180 -16.61 0.90 11.77
CA ASP A 180 -15.90 0.02 12.72
C ASP A 180 -15.01 0.83 13.69
N PHE A 181 -14.59 2.04 13.33
CA PHE A 181 -13.70 2.92 14.12
C PHE A 181 -14.40 4.15 14.72
N LYS A 182 -15.73 4.15 14.79
CA LYS A 182 -16.51 5.22 15.46
C LYS A 182 -16.64 5.02 16.96
#